data_558e323277b46917772a14e4eecb2f7b
#
_entry.id   558e323277b46917772a14e4eecb2f7b
#
_cell.length_a   1.000
_cell.length_b   1.000
_cell.length_c   1.000
_cell.angle_alpha   90.00
_cell.angle_beta   90.00
_cell.angle_gamma   90.00
#
_symmetry.space_group_name_H-M   'P 1'
#
loop_
_entity.id
_entity.type
_entity.pdbx_description
1 polymer ?
#
loop_
_entity_poly.entity_id
_entity_poly.type
_entity_poly.pdbx_seq_one_letter_code
_entity_poly.pdbx_strand_id
1 'polypeptide(L)'
;PEVVDNICIKISEGDETGVCTLSPGVMAQTGIETAGIIKGVVSQIKPDVCIAIDALAARSVNRLNSTIQLSDQGINPGSGVGNHRIGITKDNIGVPVLAIGVPTVIDAEGIIQGAGKMYVTPKDIDSDIRNISIIISKAINRVGVHIHG
;
A
#
# COMPACT_ATOMS: atom_id res chain seq x y z
N PRO A 1 9.85 12.48 -6.19
CA PRO A 1 8.93 12.50 -5.07
C PRO A 1 8.99 11.16 -4.34
N GLU A 2 9.08 11.21 -3.02
CA GLU A 2 8.98 10.02 -2.20
C GLU A 2 7.55 9.50 -2.34
N VAL A 3 7.41 8.37 -2.99
CA VAL A 3 6.11 7.73 -3.12
C VAL A 3 5.86 6.94 -1.86
N VAL A 4 4.90 7.36 -1.11
CA VAL A 4 4.56 6.73 0.16
C VAL A 4 3.15 6.16 0.14
N ASP A 5 2.35 6.44 -0.92
CA ASP A 5 0.92 6.13 -0.91
C ASP A 5 0.42 5.60 -2.25
N ASN A 6 -0.86 5.26 -2.27
CA ASN A 6 -1.54 4.64 -3.39
C ASN A 6 -1.31 5.37 -4.73
N ILE A 7 -0.92 4.61 -5.74
CA ILE A 7 -0.60 5.12 -7.07
C ILE A 7 -1.63 4.60 -8.05
N CYS A 8 -2.22 5.50 -8.82
CA CYS A 8 -3.05 5.13 -9.95
C CYS A 8 -2.29 5.40 -11.24
N ILE A 9 -2.17 4.40 -12.08
CA ILE A 9 -1.46 4.48 -13.35
C ILE A 9 -2.49 4.44 -14.47
N LYS A 10 -2.47 5.43 -15.36
CA LYS A 10 -3.19 5.41 -16.61
C LYS A 10 -2.21 5.06 -17.72
N ILE A 11 -2.42 3.92 -18.36
CA ILE A 11 -1.69 3.49 -19.54
C ILE A 11 -2.46 4.03 -20.73
N SER A 12 -1.95 5.04 -21.41
CA SER A 12 -2.57 5.57 -22.63
C SER A 12 -2.01 4.86 -23.85
N GLU A 13 -2.84 4.57 -24.84
CA GLU A 13 -2.38 4.25 -26.19
C GLU A 13 -1.79 5.54 -26.81
N GLY A 14 -0.48 5.74 -26.67
CA GLY A 14 0.26 6.92 -27.12
C GLY A 14 1.36 7.32 -26.14
N ASP A 15 2.15 8.33 -26.47
CA ASP A 15 3.41 8.70 -25.79
C ASP A 15 3.26 9.25 -24.34
N GLU A 16 2.09 9.28 -23.73
CA GLU A 16 1.89 9.86 -22.39
C GLU A 16 1.29 8.86 -21.41
N THR A 17 2.14 8.24 -20.58
CA THR A 17 1.69 7.52 -19.39
C THR A 17 1.38 8.50 -18.27
N GLY A 18 0.11 8.69 -17.99
CA GLY A 18 -0.32 9.49 -16.85
C GLY A 18 -0.15 8.71 -15.55
N VAL A 19 0.66 9.21 -14.62
CA VAL A 19 0.76 8.68 -13.26
C VAL A 19 0.16 9.69 -12.29
N CYS A 20 -0.79 9.23 -11.46
CA CYS A 20 -1.37 10.02 -10.38
C CYS A 20 -1.01 9.37 -9.05
N THR A 21 -0.65 10.16 -8.08
CA THR A 21 -0.39 9.71 -6.71
C THR A 21 -1.44 10.28 -5.76
N LEU A 22 -1.87 9.46 -4.80
CA LEU A 22 -2.88 9.84 -3.83
C LEU A 22 -2.47 9.35 -2.44
N SER A 23 -2.41 10.29 -1.50
CA SER A 23 -2.26 10.04 -0.06
C SER A 23 -3.61 10.26 0.62
N PRO A 24 -4.48 9.24 0.72
CA PRO A 24 -5.86 9.43 1.19
C PRO A 24 -5.97 9.77 2.68
N GLY A 25 -4.88 9.64 3.43
CA GLY A 25 -4.87 9.81 4.87
C GLY A 25 -5.62 8.69 5.60
N VAL A 26 -5.88 8.89 6.88
CA VAL A 26 -6.62 7.94 7.72
C VAL A 26 -8.06 8.41 7.94
N MET A 27 -8.98 7.45 8.11
CA MET A 27 -10.39 7.73 8.35
C MET A 27 -10.63 8.65 9.56
N ALA A 28 -9.76 8.57 10.57
CA ALA A 28 -9.83 9.46 11.74
C ALA A 28 -9.66 10.94 11.40
N GLN A 29 -8.97 11.26 10.30
CA GLN A 29 -8.78 12.64 9.82
C GLN A 29 -9.84 13.05 8.81
N THR A 30 -10.23 12.15 7.92
CA THR A 30 -11.11 12.46 6.78
C THR A 30 -12.58 12.14 7.04
N GLY A 31 -12.88 11.24 7.99
CA GLY A 31 -14.21 10.68 8.19
C GLY A 31 -14.68 9.74 7.07
N ILE A 32 -13.83 9.45 6.08
CA ILE A 32 -14.16 8.68 4.88
C ILE A 32 -13.25 7.45 4.81
N GLU A 33 -13.82 6.30 4.43
CA GLU A 33 -13.03 5.10 4.14
C GLU A 33 -12.08 5.34 2.96
N THR A 34 -10.84 4.88 3.09
CA THR A 34 -9.79 5.01 2.06
C THR A 34 -10.25 4.47 0.70
N ALA A 35 -10.93 3.31 0.68
CA ALA A 35 -11.47 2.74 -0.55
C ALA A 35 -12.50 3.67 -1.22
N GLY A 36 -13.29 4.41 -0.44
CA GLY A 36 -14.24 5.41 -0.96
C GLY A 36 -13.55 6.60 -1.61
N ILE A 37 -12.47 7.10 -1.00
CA ILE A 37 -11.66 8.20 -1.56
C ILE A 37 -11.03 7.75 -2.88
N ILE A 38 -10.37 6.58 -2.88
CA ILE A 38 -9.72 6.01 -4.08
C ILE A 38 -10.77 5.80 -5.19
N LYS A 39 -11.93 5.23 -4.87
CA LYS A 39 -13.02 5.04 -5.85
C LYS A 39 -13.47 6.35 -6.47
N GLY A 40 -13.60 7.41 -5.68
CA GLY A 40 -13.92 8.75 -6.16
C GLY A 40 -12.90 9.26 -7.18
N VAL A 41 -11.61 9.15 -6.88
CA VAL A 41 -10.52 9.54 -7.78
C VAL A 41 -10.51 8.68 -9.04
N VAL A 42 -10.60 7.35 -8.89
CA VAL A 42 -10.63 6.39 -10.00
C VAL A 42 -11.77 6.70 -10.96
N SER A 43 -12.95 7.07 -10.45
CA SER A 43 -14.10 7.42 -11.29
C SER A 43 -13.88 8.66 -12.16
N GLN A 44 -13.03 9.58 -11.73
CA GLN A 44 -12.69 10.81 -12.45
C GLN A 44 -11.57 10.59 -13.48
N ILE A 45 -10.47 9.97 -13.05
CA ILE A 45 -9.26 9.84 -13.89
C ILE A 45 -9.28 8.58 -14.77
N LYS A 46 -10.12 7.58 -14.44
CA LYS A 46 -10.26 6.30 -15.16
C LYS A 46 -8.90 5.65 -15.46
N PRO A 47 -8.10 5.33 -14.45
CA PRO A 47 -6.82 4.66 -14.64
C PRO A 47 -7.02 3.21 -15.09
N ASP A 48 -6.04 2.63 -15.75
CA ASP A 48 -6.06 1.23 -16.15
C ASP A 48 -5.74 0.28 -14.99
N VAL A 49 -4.96 0.74 -14.03
CA VAL A 49 -4.59 -0.02 -12.83
C VAL A 49 -4.37 0.92 -11.63
N CYS A 50 -4.69 0.43 -10.45
CA CYS A 50 -4.35 1.06 -9.18
C CYS A 50 -3.27 0.24 -8.47
N ILE A 51 -2.19 0.89 -8.03
CA ILE A 51 -1.19 0.27 -7.14
C ILE A 51 -1.49 0.75 -5.72
N ALA A 52 -1.93 -0.16 -4.86
CA ALA A 52 -2.17 0.10 -3.45
C ALA A 52 -0.95 -0.29 -2.63
N ILE A 53 -0.38 0.65 -1.88
CA ILE A 53 0.79 0.43 -1.02
C ILE A 53 0.37 0.62 0.43
N ASP A 54 0.65 -0.37 1.29
CA ASP A 54 0.26 -0.31 2.70
C ASP A 54 1.25 -1.02 3.61
N ALA A 55 1.26 -0.59 4.87
CA ALA A 55 1.99 -1.25 5.95
C ALA A 55 1.21 -2.47 6.45
N LEU A 56 1.90 -3.59 6.66
CA LEU A 56 1.30 -4.83 7.12
C LEU A 56 1.81 -5.21 8.51
N ALA A 57 1.04 -6.07 9.20
CA ALA A 57 1.52 -6.76 10.37
C ALA A 57 2.33 -8.01 9.96
N ALA A 58 3.55 -8.13 10.50
CA ALA A 58 4.39 -9.30 10.31
C ALA A 58 3.87 -10.48 11.16
N ARG A 59 3.96 -11.69 10.61
CA ARG A 59 3.71 -12.94 11.34
C ARG A 59 4.94 -13.47 12.07
N SER A 60 6.12 -12.95 11.76
CA SER A 60 7.38 -13.32 12.39
C SER A 60 8.37 -12.16 12.31
N VAL A 61 9.28 -12.08 13.29
CA VAL A 61 10.32 -11.04 13.36
C VAL A 61 11.17 -11.01 12.09
N ASN A 62 11.49 -12.16 11.52
CA ASN A 62 12.34 -12.28 10.33
C ASN A 62 11.73 -11.64 9.06
N ARG A 63 10.42 -11.38 9.06
CA ARG A 63 9.73 -10.72 7.94
C ARG A 63 9.60 -9.21 8.11
N LEU A 64 9.84 -8.73 9.33
CA LEU A 64 9.71 -7.32 9.67
C LEU A 64 10.74 -6.51 8.88
N ASN A 65 10.29 -5.51 8.12
CA ASN A 65 11.10 -4.62 7.27
C ASN A 65 12.05 -5.33 6.27
N SER A 66 11.89 -6.64 6.06
CA SER A 66 12.79 -7.44 5.22
C SER A 66 12.12 -8.07 4.01
N THR A 67 10.79 -7.97 3.92
CA THR A 67 10.00 -8.55 2.83
C THR A 67 9.05 -7.53 2.23
N ILE A 68 8.82 -7.66 0.91
CA ILE A 68 7.76 -6.93 0.20
C ILE A 68 6.81 -7.99 -0.33
N GLN A 69 5.51 -7.84 -0.04
CA GLN A 69 4.46 -8.75 -0.49
C GLN A 69 3.72 -8.13 -1.65
N LEU A 70 3.53 -8.89 -2.72
CA LEU A 70 2.75 -8.48 -3.89
C LEU A 70 1.49 -9.33 -4.00
N SER A 71 0.38 -8.69 -4.37
CA SER A 71 -0.91 -9.37 -4.59
C SER A 71 -1.69 -8.66 -5.69
N ASP A 72 -2.28 -9.44 -6.59
CA ASP A 72 -3.23 -8.98 -7.62
C ASP A 72 -4.69 -9.00 -7.16
N GLN A 73 -4.95 -9.48 -5.93
CA GLN A 73 -6.27 -9.51 -5.32
C GLN A 73 -6.63 -8.22 -4.57
N GLY A 74 -5.69 -7.28 -4.52
CA GLY A 74 -5.82 -6.07 -3.71
C GLY A 74 -5.38 -6.27 -2.27
N ILE A 75 -5.79 -5.35 -1.38
CA ILE A 75 -5.38 -5.31 0.02
C ILE A 75 -6.54 -4.92 0.92
N ASN A 76 -6.55 -5.46 2.14
CA ASN A 76 -7.50 -5.07 3.19
C ASN A 76 -6.76 -4.28 4.27
N PRO A 77 -6.80 -2.94 4.23
CA PRO A 77 -6.06 -2.11 5.17
C PRO A 77 -6.45 -2.40 6.62
N GLY A 78 -5.46 -2.49 7.51
CA GLY A 78 -5.69 -2.70 8.93
C GLY A 78 -6.13 -4.11 9.35
N SER A 79 -6.32 -5.05 8.43
CA SER A 79 -6.77 -6.42 8.76
C SER A 79 -5.80 -7.15 9.68
N GLY A 80 -4.50 -6.89 9.53
CA GLY A 80 -3.44 -7.50 10.36
C GLY A 80 -3.43 -7.03 11.81
N VAL A 81 -4.08 -5.91 12.11
CA VAL A 81 -4.20 -5.32 13.46
C VAL A 81 -5.64 -5.38 14.00
N GLY A 82 -6.50 -6.21 13.40
CA GLY A 82 -7.89 -6.39 13.82
C GLY A 82 -8.82 -5.22 13.47
N ASN A 83 -8.37 -4.29 12.65
CA ASN A 83 -9.15 -3.15 12.17
C ASN A 83 -9.72 -3.48 10.78
N HIS A 84 -10.96 -3.94 10.72
CA HIS A 84 -11.62 -4.31 9.46
C HIS A 84 -12.07 -3.06 8.70
N ARG A 85 -11.35 -2.73 7.66
CA ARG A 85 -11.65 -1.66 6.69
C ARG A 85 -12.17 -2.23 5.39
N ILE A 86 -12.84 -1.39 4.59
CA ILE A 86 -13.23 -1.77 3.24
C ILE A 86 -11.96 -2.03 2.42
N GLY A 87 -11.89 -3.21 1.79
CA GLY A 87 -10.75 -3.61 0.98
C GLY A 87 -10.56 -2.72 -0.25
N ILE A 88 -9.33 -2.46 -0.59
CA ILE A 88 -8.95 -1.85 -1.88
C ILE A 88 -8.78 -3.00 -2.87
N THR A 89 -9.87 -3.36 -3.52
CA THR A 89 -9.97 -4.48 -4.46
C THR A 89 -10.63 -4.01 -5.75
N LYS A 90 -10.46 -4.77 -6.83
CA LYS A 90 -11.13 -4.47 -8.11
C LYS A 90 -12.64 -4.27 -7.94
N ASP A 91 -13.28 -5.13 -7.15
CA ASP A 91 -14.73 -5.08 -6.95
C ASP A 91 -15.18 -3.81 -6.23
N ASN A 92 -14.36 -3.30 -5.32
CA ASN A 92 -14.70 -2.11 -4.53
C ASN A 92 -14.40 -0.80 -5.27
N ILE A 93 -13.30 -0.73 -6.04
CA ILE A 93 -12.86 0.52 -6.66
C ILE A 93 -13.09 0.57 -8.18
N GLY A 94 -13.36 -0.56 -8.84
CA GLY A 94 -13.79 -0.62 -10.24
C GLY A 94 -12.67 -0.80 -11.27
N VAL A 95 -11.39 -0.84 -10.86
CA VAL A 95 -10.24 -1.10 -11.72
C VAL A 95 -9.34 -2.18 -11.13
N PRO A 96 -8.51 -2.87 -11.93
CA PRO A 96 -7.51 -3.81 -11.40
C PRO A 96 -6.65 -3.18 -10.31
N VAL A 97 -6.33 -3.95 -9.27
CA VAL A 97 -5.49 -3.50 -8.15
C VAL A 97 -4.28 -4.41 -8.03
N LEU A 98 -3.10 -3.79 -8.03
CA LEU A 98 -1.86 -4.43 -7.60
C LEU A 98 -1.54 -3.91 -6.19
N ALA A 99 -1.51 -4.79 -5.21
CA ALA A 99 -1.17 -4.43 -3.84
C ALA A 99 0.30 -4.70 -3.54
N ILE A 100 0.95 -3.74 -2.88
CA ILE A 100 2.32 -3.83 -2.36
C ILE A 100 2.24 -3.65 -0.86
N GLY A 101 2.53 -4.70 -0.10
CA GLY A 101 2.49 -4.68 1.35
C GLY A 101 3.88 -4.83 1.98
N VAL A 102 4.17 -4.01 2.98
CA VAL A 102 5.44 -4.07 3.72
C VAL A 102 5.16 -4.34 5.20
N PRO A 103 5.62 -5.46 5.77
CA PRO A 103 5.47 -5.73 7.19
C PRO A 103 6.34 -4.78 8.01
N THR A 104 5.72 -3.84 8.74
CA THR A 104 6.40 -2.81 9.53
C THR A 104 6.13 -2.91 11.02
N VAL A 105 5.12 -3.68 11.42
CA VAL A 105 4.77 -3.93 12.81
C VAL A 105 4.62 -5.42 13.06
N ILE A 106 4.78 -5.86 14.30
CA ILE A 106 4.53 -7.23 14.72
C ILE A 106 3.75 -7.22 16.03
N ASP A 107 2.87 -8.22 16.20
CA ASP A 107 2.19 -8.44 17.48
C ASP A 107 3.20 -8.84 18.55
N ALA A 108 3.22 -8.11 19.67
CA ALA A 108 4.11 -8.38 20.79
C ALA A 108 3.88 -9.78 21.40
N GLU A 109 2.65 -10.31 21.33
CA GLU A 109 2.35 -11.67 21.78
C GLU A 109 3.05 -12.73 20.93
N GLY A 110 3.33 -12.43 19.66
CA GLY A 110 4.17 -13.27 18.79
C GLY A 110 5.67 -13.28 19.18
N ILE A 111 6.09 -12.38 20.07
CA ILE A 111 7.47 -12.27 20.57
C ILE A 111 7.57 -12.71 22.04
N ILE A 112 6.64 -12.28 22.87
CA ILE A 112 6.63 -12.48 24.32
C ILE A 112 5.25 -12.99 24.75
N GLN A 113 5.18 -14.22 25.25
CA GLN A 113 3.94 -14.78 25.80
C GLN A 113 3.40 -13.90 26.94
N GLY A 114 2.12 -13.56 26.86
CA GLY A 114 1.45 -12.76 27.86
C GLY A 114 1.59 -11.24 27.71
N ALA A 115 2.18 -10.75 26.62
CA ALA A 115 2.28 -9.32 26.33
C ALA A 115 0.93 -8.65 26.02
N GLY A 116 -0.13 -9.45 25.79
CA GLY A 116 -1.44 -8.94 25.35
C GLY A 116 -1.42 -8.36 23.93
N LYS A 117 -2.56 -7.82 23.50
CA LYS A 117 -2.69 -7.20 22.16
C LYS A 117 -1.92 -5.88 22.10
N MET A 118 -0.66 -5.94 21.77
CA MET A 118 0.20 -4.78 21.56
C MET A 118 1.03 -4.97 20.28
N TYR A 119 1.06 -3.97 19.43
CA TYR A 119 1.89 -3.97 18.23
C TYR A 119 3.17 -3.19 18.48
N VAL A 120 4.29 -3.75 18.07
CA VAL A 120 5.62 -3.16 18.22
C VAL A 120 6.30 -3.02 16.87
N THR A 121 7.17 -2.05 16.76
CA THR A 121 7.98 -1.77 15.58
C THR A 121 9.45 -1.62 15.99
N PRO A 122 10.42 -1.88 15.11
CA PRO A 122 11.83 -1.66 15.37
C PRO A 122 12.12 -0.19 15.70
N LYS A 123 13.17 0.05 16.47
CA LYS A 123 13.61 1.40 16.84
C LYS A 123 13.96 2.24 15.60
N ASP A 124 14.54 1.61 14.58
CA ASP A 124 15.04 2.28 13.37
C ASP A 124 14.01 2.27 12.22
N ILE A 125 12.72 2.10 12.54
CA ILE A 125 11.63 1.95 11.56
C ILE A 125 11.58 3.10 10.53
N ASP A 126 11.82 4.34 10.94
CA ASP A 126 11.77 5.50 10.04
C ASP A 126 12.83 5.40 8.93
N SER A 127 14.04 4.92 9.28
CA SER A 127 15.10 4.68 8.31
C SER A 127 14.76 3.55 7.35
N ASP A 128 14.20 2.46 7.87
CA ASP A 128 13.79 1.29 7.09
C ASP A 128 12.66 1.65 6.12
N ILE A 129 11.63 2.36 6.58
CA ILE A 129 10.53 2.82 5.73
C ILE A 129 11.06 3.72 4.62
N ARG A 130 11.96 4.65 4.92
CA ARG A 130 12.57 5.52 3.91
C ARG A 130 13.30 4.71 2.83
N ASN A 131 14.11 3.74 3.22
CA ASN A 131 14.85 2.89 2.29
C ASN A 131 13.91 2.05 1.42
N ILE A 132 12.90 1.43 2.02
CA ILE A 132 11.90 0.62 1.31
C ILE A 132 11.09 1.48 0.35
N SER A 133 10.68 2.68 0.76
CA SER A 133 9.95 3.63 -0.10
C SER A 133 10.76 4.01 -1.34
N ILE A 134 12.07 4.23 -1.20
CA ILE A 134 12.97 4.50 -2.33
C ILE A 134 13.03 3.30 -3.28
N ILE A 135 13.10 2.07 -2.75
CA ILE A 135 13.15 0.85 -3.56
C ILE A 135 11.85 0.70 -4.35
N ILE A 136 10.69 0.82 -3.68
CA ILE A 136 9.36 0.71 -4.31
C ILE A 136 9.19 1.79 -5.37
N SER A 137 9.53 3.04 -5.06
CA SER A 137 9.44 4.17 -6.00
C SER A 137 10.28 3.93 -7.26
N LYS A 138 11.54 3.47 -7.10
CA LYS A 138 12.40 3.12 -8.23
C LYS A 138 11.85 1.97 -9.06
N ALA A 139 11.27 0.96 -8.42
CA ALA A 139 10.67 -0.17 -9.12
C ALA A 139 9.47 0.27 -9.97
N ILE A 140 8.56 1.07 -9.40
CA ILE A 140 7.38 1.59 -10.11
C ILE A 140 7.79 2.46 -11.29
N ASN A 141 8.74 3.39 -11.09
CA ASN A 141 9.23 4.25 -12.17
C ASN A 141 9.88 3.45 -13.32
N ARG A 142 10.56 2.34 -13.01
CA ARG A 142 11.13 1.46 -14.03
C ARG A 142 10.07 0.75 -14.86
N VAL A 143 9.00 0.28 -14.22
CA VAL A 143 7.87 -0.36 -14.93
C VAL A 143 7.19 0.65 -15.84
N GLY A 144 6.96 1.89 -15.38
CA GLY A 144 6.37 2.95 -16.19
C GLY A 144 7.17 3.30 -17.44
N VAL A 145 8.51 3.22 -17.38
CA VAL A 145 9.39 3.48 -18.54
C VAL A 145 9.41 2.31 -19.54
N HIS A 146 9.20 1.06 -19.08
CA HIS A 146 9.29 -0.13 -19.95
C HIS A 146 7.98 -0.47 -20.67
N ILE A 147 6.86 0.15 -20.33
CA ILE A 147 5.59 -0.02 -21.06
C ILE A 147 5.65 0.70 -22.44
N HIS A 148 6.67 1.53 -22.67
CA HIS A 148 6.88 2.30 -23.90
C HIS A 148 8.11 1.87 -24.73
N GLY A 149 8.72 0.72 -24.43
CA GLY A 149 9.88 0.19 -25.13
C GLY A 149 9.53 -0.93 -26.12
#